data_bbe721b59d30753c2931671476c82daf
#
_entry.id   bbe721b59d30753c2931671476c82daf
#
_cell.length_a   1.000
_cell.length_b   1.000
_cell.length_c   1.000
_cell.angle_alpha   90.00
_cell.angle_beta   90.00
_cell.angle_gamma   90.00
#
_symmetry.space_group_name_H-M   'P 1'
#
loop_
_entity.id
_entity.type
_entity.pdbx_description
1 polymer ?
#
loop_
_entity_poly.entity_id
_entity_poly.type
_entity_poly.pdbx_seq_one_letter_code
_entity_poly.pdbx_strand_id
1 'polypeptide(L)'
;KKHYMLFTLLFTLLPFLNSYAEENKAITIPQLSFSSPTSGYRLEIPETILGDRNGGETDRSGKSFTISAWINMDQYTNNSGSKGNVIMGHGPRVHMNYNGSLVLATTETGVLKIISGASNKVTSVLETSVDLDTWTYLTLVYDNSDFSVSVYKDGTLVATKNNTQQLELFGDDPCIFFVGGAGFSGFCDEFQFFDRALNSNDVKQAYSNPQNISGLTVWYDFNTIEEGSSFTNKVTESDQVNTKATFYNLTGGQTNSDGGYISITNYTEAVPSLTKGRPTPSNYTVTLPTEITNGTLSVMNGESPLSAGENTVTSGTTLTITATPADNYRLESL
;
A
#
# COMPACT_ATOMS: atom_id res chain seq x y z
N LYS A 1 46.41 19.44 -29.13
CA LYS A 1 45.49 18.37 -29.61
C LYS A 1 44.42 18.19 -28.54
N LYS A 2 43.17 18.43 -28.90
CA LYS A 2 42.04 18.12 -28.00
C LYS A 2 41.78 16.62 -28.10
N HIS A 3 41.79 15.93 -26.94
CA HIS A 3 41.46 14.52 -26.86
C HIS A 3 39.93 14.40 -26.60
N TYR A 4 39.30 13.42 -27.21
CA TYR A 4 37.87 13.17 -27.09
C TYR A 4 37.65 11.96 -26.16
N MET A 5 36.62 12.03 -25.37
CA MET A 5 36.16 10.96 -24.50
C MET A 5 34.83 10.44 -25.07
N LEU A 6 34.82 9.20 -25.50
CA LEU A 6 33.64 8.52 -26.00
C LEU A 6 33.08 7.64 -24.89
N PHE A 7 31.86 7.90 -24.47
CA PHE A 7 31.10 6.97 -23.62
C PHE A 7 30.16 6.18 -24.52
N THR A 8 30.32 4.86 -24.51
CA THR A 8 29.31 3.97 -25.06
C THR A 8 28.53 3.39 -23.91
N LEU A 9 27.35 3.94 -23.65
CA LEU A 9 26.39 3.36 -22.72
C LEU A 9 25.62 2.27 -23.45
N LEU A 10 25.96 1.02 -23.20
CA LEU A 10 25.27 -0.11 -23.81
C LEU A 10 23.99 -0.42 -22.99
N PHE A 11 22.84 0.05 -23.45
CA PHE A 11 21.56 -0.43 -22.97
C PHE A 11 21.24 -1.76 -23.67
N THR A 12 21.53 -2.87 -23.03
CA THR A 12 21.01 -4.16 -23.49
C THR A 12 19.59 -4.30 -22.99
N LEU A 13 18.60 -3.99 -23.81
CA LEU A 13 17.21 -4.42 -23.65
C LEU A 13 17.13 -5.93 -23.94
N LEU A 14 17.69 -6.76 -23.08
CA LEU A 14 17.38 -8.17 -23.08
C LEU A 14 16.19 -8.33 -22.10
N PRO A 15 14.97 -8.63 -22.60
CA PRO A 15 13.97 -9.20 -21.72
C PRO A 15 14.59 -10.49 -21.20
N PHE A 16 14.76 -10.61 -19.89
CA PHE A 16 15.07 -11.92 -19.30
C PHE A 16 14.03 -12.89 -19.86
N LEU A 17 14.49 -13.92 -20.58
CA LEU A 17 13.67 -15.08 -20.87
C LEU A 17 13.32 -15.67 -19.52
N ASN A 18 12.08 -15.43 -19.12
CA ASN A 18 11.50 -15.85 -17.88
C ASN A 18 11.74 -17.35 -17.65
N SER A 19 12.49 -17.68 -16.63
CA SER A 19 12.04 -18.76 -15.76
C SER A 19 10.62 -18.34 -15.36
N TYR A 20 9.59 -19.04 -15.80
CA TYR A 20 8.17 -18.77 -15.56
C TYR A 20 7.96 -17.87 -14.33
N ALA A 21 7.92 -16.56 -14.53
CA ALA A 21 7.54 -15.66 -13.47
C ALA A 21 6.10 -16.04 -13.15
N GLU A 22 5.85 -16.47 -11.95
CA GLU A 22 4.51 -16.76 -11.48
C GLU A 22 3.63 -15.56 -11.86
N GLU A 23 2.50 -15.80 -12.52
CA GLU A 23 1.64 -14.72 -12.98
C GLU A 23 1.18 -13.91 -11.76
N ASN A 24 1.49 -12.62 -11.75
CA ASN A 24 1.03 -11.74 -10.67
C ASN A 24 -0.48 -11.77 -10.58
N LYS A 25 -1.01 -12.06 -9.40
CA LYS A 25 -2.44 -12.18 -9.13
C LYS A 25 -2.88 -11.17 -8.09
N ALA A 26 -4.16 -10.92 -8.08
CA ALA A 26 -4.85 -10.05 -7.13
C ALA A 26 -6.10 -10.75 -6.62
N ILE A 27 -6.53 -10.41 -5.41
CA ILE A 27 -7.82 -10.86 -4.90
C ILE A 27 -8.95 -10.01 -5.49
N THR A 28 -10.04 -10.68 -5.85
CA THR A 28 -11.31 -10.03 -6.20
C THR A 28 -12.11 -9.80 -4.92
N ILE A 29 -12.55 -8.57 -4.70
CA ILE A 29 -13.42 -8.17 -3.59
C ILE A 29 -14.75 -7.71 -4.19
N PRO A 30 -15.69 -8.60 -4.44
CA PRO A 30 -16.96 -8.25 -5.07
C PRO A 30 -17.92 -7.59 -4.08
N GLN A 31 -18.75 -6.70 -4.59
CA GLN A 31 -19.89 -6.20 -3.82
C GLN A 31 -21.04 -7.21 -3.83
N LEU A 32 -21.63 -7.45 -2.68
CA LEU A 32 -22.71 -8.45 -2.57
C LEU A 32 -24.10 -7.94 -2.95
N SER A 33 -24.40 -6.66 -2.77
CA SER A 33 -25.72 -6.10 -3.11
C SER A 33 -25.75 -4.58 -2.91
N PHE A 34 -26.39 -3.88 -3.84
CA PHE A 34 -26.67 -2.44 -3.71
C PHE A 34 -27.73 -2.11 -2.64
N SER A 35 -28.47 -3.10 -2.16
CA SER A 35 -29.56 -2.91 -1.21
C SER A 35 -29.13 -2.90 0.25
N SER A 36 -27.89 -3.29 0.55
CA SER A 36 -27.36 -3.28 1.91
C SER A 36 -25.98 -2.62 1.93
N PRO A 37 -25.86 -1.42 2.46
CA PRO A 37 -24.59 -0.71 2.56
C PRO A 37 -23.58 -1.38 3.52
N THR A 38 -23.96 -2.48 4.14
CA THR A 38 -23.24 -3.15 5.21
C THR A 38 -22.78 -4.55 4.82
N SER A 39 -23.18 -5.02 3.64
CA SER A 39 -22.77 -6.33 3.12
C SER A 39 -21.65 -6.15 2.10
N GLY A 40 -20.68 -7.04 2.13
CA GLY A 40 -19.55 -7.03 1.21
C GLY A 40 -18.53 -8.09 1.57
N TYR A 41 -17.46 -8.15 0.81
CA TYR A 41 -16.30 -8.97 1.15
C TYR A 41 -15.18 -8.08 1.71
N ARG A 42 -14.37 -8.65 2.58
CA ARG A 42 -13.27 -7.95 3.22
C ARG A 42 -12.12 -8.91 3.51
N LEU A 43 -10.91 -8.46 3.24
CA LEU A 43 -9.69 -9.08 3.76
C LEU A 43 -9.44 -8.51 5.16
N GLU A 44 -9.28 -9.38 6.14
CA GLU A 44 -8.97 -9.00 7.52
C GLU A 44 -7.57 -9.46 7.91
N ILE A 45 -6.84 -8.58 8.55
CA ILE A 45 -5.51 -8.82 9.10
C ILE A 45 -5.57 -8.56 10.62
N PRO A 46 -5.16 -9.50 11.47
CA PRO A 46 -5.22 -9.35 12.92
C PRO A 46 -4.44 -8.13 13.41
N GLU A 47 -4.97 -7.41 14.39
CA GLU A 47 -4.31 -6.27 15.03
C GLU A 47 -3.00 -6.64 15.74
N THR A 48 -2.77 -7.94 16.00
CA THR A 48 -1.50 -8.46 16.55
C THR A 48 -0.27 -8.06 15.76
N ILE A 49 -0.44 -7.64 14.48
CA ILE A 49 0.67 -7.09 13.67
C ILE A 49 1.24 -5.77 14.23
N LEU A 50 0.54 -5.07 15.11
CA LEU A 50 1.07 -3.94 15.88
C LEU A 50 2.03 -4.36 17.01
N GLY A 51 2.31 -5.64 17.14
CA GLY A 51 3.09 -6.22 18.21
C GLY A 51 2.26 -6.71 19.40
N ASP A 52 2.91 -7.40 20.30
CA ASP A 52 2.26 -7.92 21.49
C ASP A 52 1.77 -6.81 22.42
N ARG A 53 0.67 -7.09 23.10
CA ARG A 53 0.15 -6.26 24.17
C ARG A 53 1.13 -6.33 25.35
N ASN A 54 1.68 -5.20 25.75
CA ASN A 54 2.55 -5.13 26.93
C ASN A 54 1.76 -5.58 28.19
N GLY A 55 2.15 -6.72 28.76
CA GLY A 55 1.67 -7.13 30.08
C GLY A 55 0.20 -7.57 30.18
N GLY A 56 -0.43 -7.96 29.09
CA GLY A 56 -1.85 -8.37 29.08
C GLY A 56 -2.84 -7.22 28.91
N GLU A 57 -2.35 -6.00 28.69
CA GLU A 57 -3.18 -4.86 28.35
C GLU A 57 -3.75 -4.95 26.94
N THR A 58 -4.96 -4.45 26.77
CA THR A 58 -5.66 -4.41 25.48
C THR A 58 -5.28 -3.20 24.63
N ASP A 59 -4.55 -2.26 25.22
CA ASP A 59 -4.21 -0.96 24.62
C ASP A 59 -2.89 -1.02 23.86
N ARG A 60 -2.93 -0.66 22.60
CA ARG A 60 -1.78 -0.42 21.70
C ARG A 60 -1.67 1.05 21.29
N SER A 61 -2.37 1.93 22.00
CA SER A 61 -2.25 3.37 21.82
C SER A 61 -0.80 3.78 21.98
N GLY A 62 -0.36 4.75 21.22
CA GLY A 62 1.06 5.13 21.17
C GLY A 62 1.84 4.48 20.03
N LYS A 63 1.23 3.60 19.25
CA LYS A 63 1.87 3.01 18.06
C LYS A 63 1.56 3.84 16.81
N SER A 64 2.60 4.12 16.04
CA SER A 64 2.47 4.59 14.67
C SER A 64 2.43 3.39 13.73
N PHE A 65 1.77 3.54 12.59
CA PHE A 65 1.76 2.50 11.57
C PHE A 65 1.55 3.07 10.17
N THR A 66 1.87 2.25 9.18
CA THR A 66 1.56 2.52 7.78
C THR A 66 0.95 1.28 7.15
N ILE A 67 -0.14 1.46 6.42
CA ILE A 67 -0.70 0.43 5.55
C ILE A 67 -0.72 0.92 4.11
N SER A 68 -0.42 0.02 3.18
CA SER A 68 -0.50 0.30 1.76
C SER A 68 -0.96 -0.90 0.98
N ALA A 69 -1.59 -0.63 -0.15
CA ALA A 69 -2.03 -1.66 -1.08
C ALA A 69 -2.22 -1.08 -2.49
N TRP A 70 -2.12 -1.93 -3.49
CA TRP A 70 -2.62 -1.65 -4.82
C TRP A 70 -4.10 -1.97 -4.89
N ILE A 71 -4.87 -1.01 -5.35
CA ILE A 71 -6.33 -1.08 -5.45
C ILE A 71 -6.75 -0.77 -6.88
N ASN A 72 -7.71 -1.53 -7.39
CA ASN A 72 -8.38 -1.23 -8.65
C ASN A 72 -9.88 -1.36 -8.40
N MET A 73 -10.59 -0.24 -8.38
CA MET A 73 -12.05 -0.22 -8.20
C MET A 73 -12.74 -0.36 -9.55
N ASP A 74 -13.74 -1.22 -9.64
CA ASP A 74 -14.52 -1.44 -10.86
C ASP A 74 -15.83 -0.63 -10.86
N GLN A 75 -16.25 -0.11 -9.70
CA GLN A 75 -17.42 0.76 -9.59
C GLN A 75 -17.39 1.62 -8.33
N TYR A 76 -18.06 2.75 -8.37
CA TYR A 76 -18.45 3.50 -7.18
C TYR A 76 -19.89 3.17 -6.84
N THR A 77 -20.16 2.92 -5.59
CA THR A 77 -21.51 2.66 -5.14
C THR A 77 -22.12 3.93 -4.56
N ASN A 78 -23.35 4.18 -4.92
CA ASN A 78 -24.17 5.19 -4.25
C ASN A 78 -24.62 4.62 -2.90
N ASN A 79 -23.66 4.50 -1.99
CA ASN A 79 -23.97 4.13 -0.63
C ASN A 79 -24.45 5.39 0.09
N SER A 80 -25.76 5.55 0.23
CA SER A 80 -26.42 6.70 0.87
C SER A 80 -26.01 6.93 2.33
N GLY A 81 -25.11 6.11 2.86
CA GLY A 81 -24.46 6.29 4.14
C GLY A 81 -23.26 7.23 4.06
N SER A 82 -22.98 7.96 5.13
CA SER A 82 -21.86 8.91 5.26
C SER A 82 -20.45 8.30 5.04
N LYS A 83 -20.35 6.99 4.88
CA LYS A 83 -19.07 6.24 4.79
C LYS A 83 -18.50 6.16 3.37
N GLY A 84 -19.34 6.11 2.33
CA GLY A 84 -18.91 5.87 0.94
C GLY A 84 -18.34 4.45 0.73
N ASN A 85 -17.43 4.33 -0.24
CA ASN A 85 -16.80 3.06 -0.58
C ASN A 85 -15.54 2.88 0.28
N VAL A 86 -15.58 1.94 1.23
CA VAL A 86 -14.49 1.68 2.17
C VAL A 86 -13.37 0.94 1.46
N ILE A 87 -12.17 1.52 1.40
CA ILE A 87 -11.01 0.92 0.73
C ILE A 87 -10.20 0.08 1.71
N MET A 88 -9.63 0.72 2.72
CA MET A 88 -8.77 0.05 3.72
C MET A 88 -8.74 0.84 5.03
N GLY A 89 -8.31 0.21 6.09
CA GLY A 89 -8.17 0.91 7.37
C GLY A 89 -7.93 0.00 8.55
N HIS A 90 -8.16 0.58 9.71
CA HIS A 90 -8.09 -0.06 11.03
C HIS A 90 -9.37 0.25 11.81
N GLY A 91 -9.82 -0.70 12.61
CA GLY A 91 -10.94 -0.50 13.52
C GLY A 91 -11.52 -1.81 14.06
N PRO A 92 -12.49 -1.72 14.96
CA PRO A 92 -13.22 -2.88 15.46
C PRO A 92 -13.90 -3.63 14.31
N ARG A 93 -13.90 -4.96 14.41
CA ARG A 93 -14.49 -5.84 13.40
C ARG A 93 -15.96 -5.52 13.14
N VAL A 94 -16.69 -5.15 14.17
CA VAL A 94 -18.16 -4.94 14.12
C VAL A 94 -18.58 -3.48 14.07
N HIS A 95 -17.71 -2.52 14.43
CA HIS A 95 -18.06 -1.11 14.54
C HIS A 95 -16.98 -0.21 13.90
N MET A 96 -17.25 0.35 12.73
CA MET A 96 -16.29 1.24 12.04
C MET A 96 -16.27 2.68 12.58
N ASN A 97 -16.85 2.92 13.71
CA ASN A 97 -17.05 4.27 14.27
C ASN A 97 -16.59 4.41 15.71
N TYR A 98 -15.48 3.80 16.01
CA TYR A 98 -14.84 3.79 17.33
C TYR A 98 -13.66 4.78 17.35
N ASN A 99 -13.23 5.24 18.52
CA ASN A 99 -12.10 6.15 18.68
C ASN A 99 -10.79 5.64 18.08
N GLY A 100 -10.62 4.32 17.95
CA GLY A 100 -9.50 3.69 17.25
C GLY A 100 -9.69 3.50 15.74
N SER A 101 -10.84 3.85 15.18
CA SER A 101 -11.09 3.66 13.75
C SER A 101 -10.35 4.70 12.92
N LEU A 102 -9.64 4.21 11.90
CA LEU A 102 -9.02 5.02 10.86
C LEU A 102 -9.28 4.36 9.51
N VAL A 103 -10.04 5.02 8.65
CA VAL A 103 -10.51 4.43 7.38
C VAL A 103 -10.21 5.37 6.23
N LEU A 104 -9.62 4.82 5.18
CA LEU A 104 -9.53 5.42 3.87
C LEU A 104 -10.69 4.90 3.01
N ALA A 105 -11.47 5.80 2.45
CA ALA A 105 -12.63 5.50 1.64
C ALA A 105 -12.73 6.47 0.45
N THR A 106 -13.72 6.26 -0.43
CA THR A 106 -14.09 7.25 -1.44
C THR A 106 -15.53 7.74 -1.23
N THR A 107 -15.84 8.89 -1.81
CA THR A 107 -17.22 9.31 -2.07
C THR A 107 -17.84 8.45 -3.17
N GLU A 108 -19.11 8.68 -3.47
CA GLU A 108 -19.83 8.06 -4.61
C GLU A 108 -19.29 8.49 -5.98
N THR A 109 -18.39 9.45 -6.03
CA THR A 109 -17.72 9.92 -7.25
C THR A 109 -16.22 9.64 -7.27
N GLY A 110 -15.75 8.75 -6.37
CA GLY A 110 -14.36 8.33 -6.32
C GLY A 110 -13.41 9.27 -5.58
N VAL A 111 -13.87 10.41 -5.05
CA VAL A 111 -13.01 11.33 -4.30
C VAL A 111 -12.61 10.69 -2.97
N LEU A 112 -11.31 10.65 -2.68
CA LEU A 112 -10.77 10.09 -1.46
C LEU A 112 -11.26 10.84 -0.22
N LYS A 113 -11.46 10.12 0.87
CA LYS A 113 -11.78 10.67 2.17
C LYS A 113 -11.16 9.87 3.31
N ILE A 114 -10.81 10.55 4.39
CA ILE A 114 -10.35 9.97 5.66
C ILE A 114 -11.52 10.01 6.64
N ILE A 115 -11.78 8.91 7.32
CA ILE A 115 -12.72 8.83 8.43
C ILE A 115 -11.89 8.42 9.65
N SER A 116 -11.81 9.30 10.65
CA SER A 116 -11.10 9.05 11.89
C SER A 116 -12.04 9.10 13.10
N GLY A 117 -12.00 8.08 13.92
CA GLY A 117 -12.72 8.02 15.20
C GLY A 117 -12.11 8.91 16.27
N ALA A 118 -10.81 9.18 16.20
CA ALA A 118 -10.07 9.93 17.23
C ALA A 118 -10.53 11.38 17.40
N SER A 119 -11.19 11.96 16.43
CA SER A 119 -11.62 13.38 16.43
C SER A 119 -13.14 13.49 16.30
N ASN A 120 -13.90 12.87 17.19
CA ASN A 120 -15.38 12.89 17.15
C ASN A 120 -15.94 12.49 15.78
N LYS A 121 -15.35 11.51 15.14
CA LYS A 121 -15.80 10.97 13.85
C LYS A 121 -15.63 11.93 12.66
N VAL A 122 -14.53 12.64 12.62
CA VAL A 122 -14.25 13.59 11.54
C VAL A 122 -14.09 12.84 10.21
N THR A 123 -14.90 13.25 9.25
CA THR A 123 -14.71 12.87 7.85
C THR A 123 -14.06 14.04 7.12
N SER A 124 -12.87 13.82 6.54
CA SER A 124 -12.18 14.78 5.70
C SER A 124 -12.22 14.30 4.25
N VAL A 125 -12.93 15.04 3.40
CA VAL A 125 -12.88 14.82 1.94
C VAL A 125 -11.61 15.46 1.40
N LEU A 126 -10.90 14.74 0.53
CA LEU A 126 -9.66 15.18 -0.08
C LEU A 126 -9.92 15.79 -1.47
N GLU A 127 -8.87 16.34 -2.10
CA GLU A 127 -8.99 16.94 -3.45
C GLU A 127 -8.53 15.96 -4.55
N THR A 128 -8.43 14.68 -4.24
CA THR A 128 -7.91 13.64 -5.13
C THR A 128 -8.90 12.48 -5.21
N SER A 129 -9.05 11.91 -6.40
CA SER A 129 -9.89 10.75 -6.67
C SER A 129 -9.07 9.51 -7.03
N VAL A 130 -9.71 8.36 -6.93
CA VAL A 130 -9.27 7.07 -7.50
C VAL A 130 -10.13 6.83 -8.74
N ASP A 131 -9.51 6.56 -9.88
CA ASP A 131 -10.21 6.28 -11.12
C ASP A 131 -10.65 4.81 -11.18
N LEU A 132 -11.80 4.53 -11.80
CA LEU A 132 -12.26 3.17 -12.05
C LEU A 132 -11.35 2.45 -13.04
N ASP A 133 -11.29 1.13 -12.92
CA ASP A 133 -10.52 0.24 -13.79
C ASP A 133 -9.03 0.61 -13.90
N THR A 134 -8.52 1.32 -12.88
CA THR A 134 -7.14 1.79 -12.83
C THR A 134 -6.46 1.35 -11.54
N TRP A 135 -5.33 0.64 -11.68
CA TRP A 135 -4.52 0.28 -10.53
C TRP A 135 -3.90 1.53 -9.89
N THR A 136 -4.21 1.75 -8.65
CA THR A 136 -3.74 2.88 -7.84
C THR A 136 -3.08 2.35 -6.57
N TYR A 137 -1.87 2.80 -6.28
CA TYR A 137 -1.20 2.49 -5.01
C TYR A 137 -1.62 3.51 -3.96
N LEU A 138 -2.29 3.06 -2.92
CA LEU A 138 -2.72 3.90 -1.82
C LEU A 138 -1.94 3.58 -0.56
N THR A 139 -1.50 4.61 0.15
CA THR A 139 -0.84 4.49 1.44
C THR A 139 -1.52 5.38 2.46
N LEU A 140 -1.81 4.80 3.62
CA LEU A 140 -2.37 5.48 4.79
C LEU A 140 -1.35 5.39 5.92
N VAL A 141 -0.84 6.54 6.37
CA VAL A 141 0.14 6.68 7.44
C VAL A 141 -0.53 7.29 8.66
N TYR A 142 -0.40 6.66 9.81
CA TYR A 142 -0.71 7.24 11.11
C TYR A 142 0.58 7.49 11.89
N ASP A 143 0.83 8.75 12.25
CA ASP A 143 1.93 9.13 13.13
C ASP A 143 1.40 9.53 14.52
N ASN A 144 1.76 8.73 15.51
CA ASN A 144 1.32 8.95 16.89
C ASN A 144 2.07 10.10 17.58
N SER A 145 3.17 10.57 17.02
CA SER A 145 3.96 11.65 17.64
C SER A 145 3.23 13.00 17.63
N ASP A 146 2.40 13.23 16.62
CA ASP A 146 1.59 14.42 16.42
C ASP A 146 0.11 14.12 16.08
N PHE A 147 -0.27 12.85 16.13
CA PHE A 147 -1.59 12.32 15.80
C PHE A 147 -2.02 12.59 14.33
N SER A 148 -1.04 12.75 13.46
CA SER A 148 -1.32 13.04 12.07
C SER A 148 -1.70 11.78 11.27
N VAL A 149 -2.52 12.00 10.25
CA VAL A 149 -2.89 11.01 9.26
C VAL A 149 -2.52 11.54 7.88
N SER A 150 -1.62 10.85 7.20
CA SER A 150 -1.21 11.20 5.84
C SER A 150 -1.70 10.17 4.84
N VAL A 151 -2.17 10.63 3.70
CA VAL A 151 -2.59 9.81 2.56
C VAL A 151 -1.69 10.09 1.38
N TYR A 152 -1.23 9.02 0.75
CA TYR A 152 -0.45 9.08 -0.49
C TYR A 152 -1.17 8.29 -1.59
N LYS A 153 -1.06 8.80 -2.80
CA LYS A 153 -1.49 8.14 -4.03
C LYS A 153 -0.26 8.00 -4.95
N ASP A 154 0.02 6.78 -5.39
CA ASP A 154 1.14 6.46 -6.29
C ASP A 154 2.48 7.04 -5.81
N GLY A 155 2.75 6.90 -4.50
CA GLY A 155 3.96 7.40 -3.84
C GLY A 155 3.99 8.91 -3.58
N THR A 156 2.95 9.66 -3.98
CA THR A 156 2.87 11.12 -3.83
C THR A 156 1.92 11.51 -2.70
N LEU A 157 2.35 12.40 -1.81
CA LEU A 157 1.53 12.91 -0.71
C LEU A 157 0.31 13.66 -1.28
N VAL A 158 -0.88 13.23 -0.88
CA VAL A 158 -2.16 13.87 -1.24
C VAL A 158 -2.61 14.84 -0.15
N ALA A 159 -2.58 14.39 1.10
CA ALA A 159 -3.02 15.19 2.23
C ALA A 159 -2.42 14.71 3.55
N THR A 160 -2.28 15.63 4.48
CA THR A 160 -2.06 15.34 5.90
C THR A 160 -3.17 16.00 6.71
N LYS A 161 -3.75 15.26 7.64
CA LYS A 161 -4.78 15.71 8.58
C LYS A 161 -4.35 15.39 10.00
N ASN A 162 -4.53 16.35 10.89
CA ASN A 162 -4.22 16.15 12.30
C ASN A 162 -5.50 15.79 13.05
N ASN A 163 -5.44 14.72 13.82
CA ASN A 163 -6.47 14.41 14.79
C ASN A 163 -6.31 15.35 16.01
N THR A 164 -7.39 15.56 16.74
CA THR A 164 -7.33 16.34 17.96
C THR A 164 -6.81 15.54 19.15
N GLN A 165 -6.76 14.22 19.01
CA GLN A 165 -6.31 13.26 20.02
C GLN A 165 -5.75 12.00 19.37
N GLN A 166 -5.05 11.21 20.16
CA GLN A 166 -4.51 9.91 19.80
C GLN A 166 -5.61 8.94 19.37
N LEU A 167 -5.27 8.03 18.42
CA LEU A 167 -6.11 6.87 18.14
C LEU A 167 -6.07 5.91 19.31
N GLU A 168 -7.22 5.48 19.77
CA GLU A 168 -7.38 4.45 20.78
C GLU A 168 -7.28 3.06 20.10
N LEU A 169 -6.04 2.57 19.92
CA LEU A 169 -5.76 1.27 19.31
C LEU A 169 -5.97 0.14 20.33
N PHE A 170 -7.15 0.04 20.87
CA PHE A 170 -7.54 -0.98 21.82
C PHE A 170 -8.99 -1.41 21.63
N GLY A 171 -9.40 -2.48 22.26
CA GLY A 171 -10.81 -2.89 22.32
C GLY A 171 -10.98 -4.23 23.01
N ASP A 172 -12.10 -4.39 23.68
CA ASP A 172 -12.63 -5.69 24.09
C ASP A 172 -13.11 -6.47 22.85
N ASP A 173 -13.55 -5.73 21.80
CA ASP A 173 -13.79 -6.29 20.48
C ASP A 173 -12.49 -6.42 19.70
N PRO A 174 -12.28 -7.50 18.93
CA PRO A 174 -11.09 -7.64 18.11
C PRO A 174 -11.04 -6.55 17.07
N CYS A 175 -10.07 -5.64 17.22
CA CYS A 175 -9.70 -4.72 16.18
C CYS A 175 -8.88 -5.42 15.09
N ILE A 176 -9.00 -4.93 13.89
CA ILE A 176 -8.35 -5.50 12.70
C ILE A 176 -7.85 -4.39 11.79
N PHE A 177 -6.84 -4.71 10.99
CA PHE A 177 -6.60 -4.04 9.74
C PHE A 177 -7.42 -4.72 8.64
N PHE A 178 -7.81 -3.98 7.61
CA PHE A 178 -8.66 -4.55 6.56
C PHE A 178 -8.49 -3.85 5.21
N VAL A 179 -8.85 -4.59 4.16
CA VAL A 179 -9.05 -4.07 2.80
C VAL A 179 -10.42 -4.53 2.31
N GLY A 180 -11.15 -3.61 1.69
CA GLY A 180 -12.52 -3.81 1.25
C GLY A 180 -13.55 -3.60 2.37
N GLY A 181 -14.75 -3.98 2.12
CA GLY A 181 -15.89 -3.84 3.02
C GLY A 181 -17.06 -3.12 2.38
N ALA A 182 -17.82 -2.37 3.18
CA ALA A 182 -19.04 -1.72 2.70
C ALA A 182 -18.79 -0.81 1.49
N GLY A 183 -19.52 -1.07 0.42
CA GLY A 183 -19.47 -0.28 -0.81
C GLY A 183 -18.25 -0.50 -1.69
N PHE A 184 -17.26 -1.28 -1.27
CA PHE A 184 -16.11 -1.60 -2.10
C PHE A 184 -16.48 -2.68 -3.13
N SER A 185 -16.04 -2.47 -4.36
CA SER A 185 -16.00 -3.46 -5.41
C SER A 185 -14.75 -3.27 -6.25
N GLY A 186 -14.06 -4.36 -6.55
CA GLY A 186 -12.82 -4.30 -7.33
C GLY A 186 -11.77 -5.32 -6.89
N PHE A 187 -10.52 -4.93 -6.99
CA PHE A 187 -9.37 -5.80 -6.80
C PHE A 187 -8.38 -5.20 -5.82
N CYS A 188 -7.66 -6.06 -5.10
CA CYS A 188 -6.55 -5.67 -4.23
C CYS A 188 -5.34 -6.54 -4.52
N ASP A 189 -4.16 -5.92 -4.52
CA ASP A 189 -2.87 -6.56 -4.70
C ASP A 189 -1.84 -5.96 -3.74
N GLU A 190 -0.85 -6.74 -3.32
CA GLU A 190 0.31 -6.25 -2.58
C GLU A 190 -0.02 -5.48 -1.29
N PHE A 191 -0.78 -6.05 -0.37
CA PHE A 191 -0.99 -5.41 0.94
C PHE A 191 0.30 -5.43 1.76
N GLN A 192 0.67 -4.28 2.32
CA GLN A 192 1.86 -4.09 3.13
C GLN A 192 1.51 -3.37 4.44
N PHE A 193 2.17 -3.80 5.51
CA PHE A 193 2.08 -3.14 6.81
C PHE A 193 3.47 -2.86 7.36
N PHE A 194 3.65 -1.62 7.81
CA PHE A 194 4.86 -1.15 8.46
C PHE A 194 4.51 -0.73 9.90
N ASP A 195 5.33 -1.16 10.85
CA ASP A 195 5.14 -0.89 12.29
C ASP A 195 5.60 0.51 12.73
N ARG A 196 5.69 1.42 11.79
CA ARG A 196 6.04 2.84 11.98
C ARG A 196 5.34 3.75 10.98
N ALA A 197 5.33 5.04 11.27
CA ALA A 197 5.01 6.05 10.28
C ALA A 197 6.12 6.14 9.23
N LEU A 198 5.77 5.95 7.96
CA LEU A 198 6.68 6.15 6.84
C LEU A 198 6.73 7.64 6.46
N ASN A 199 7.92 8.14 6.19
CA ASN A 199 8.09 9.47 5.59
C ASN A 199 7.85 9.41 4.06
N SER A 200 7.81 10.56 3.40
CA SER A 200 7.52 10.63 1.96
C SER A 200 8.53 9.88 1.08
N ASN A 201 9.81 9.82 1.47
CA ASN A 201 10.81 9.06 0.73
C ASN A 201 10.59 7.56 0.86
N ASP A 202 10.29 7.10 2.09
CA ASP A 202 9.95 5.69 2.34
C ASP A 202 8.71 5.27 1.57
N VAL A 203 7.65 6.09 1.55
CA VAL A 203 6.42 5.79 0.79
C VAL A 203 6.70 5.71 -0.71
N LYS A 204 7.50 6.63 -1.24
CA LYS A 204 7.91 6.60 -2.65
C LYS A 204 8.73 5.36 -2.98
N GLN A 205 9.59 4.92 -2.05
CA GLN A 205 10.35 3.69 -2.21
C GLN A 205 9.44 2.47 -2.09
N ALA A 206 8.48 2.44 -1.15
CA ALA A 206 7.51 1.35 -0.98
C ALA A 206 6.69 1.12 -2.25
N TYR A 207 6.28 2.20 -2.91
CA TYR A 207 5.60 2.15 -4.20
C TYR A 207 6.41 1.40 -5.27
N SER A 208 7.73 1.54 -5.26
CA SER A 208 8.64 0.93 -6.24
C SER A 208 9.15 -0.44 -5.79
N ASN A 209 9.58 -0.56 -4.53
CA ASN A 209 10.14 -1.77 -3.96
C ASN A 209 10.06 -1.74 -2.42
N PRO A 210 9.08 -2.39 -1.79
CA PRO A 210 8.88 -2.34 -0.36
C PRO A 210 9.90 -3.14 0.45
N GLN A 211 10.55 -4.15 -0.13
CA GLN A 211 11.34 -5.14 0.61
C GLN A 211 12.54 -4.56 1.37
N ASN A 212 13.05 -3.42 0.95
CA ASN A 212 14.23 -2.79 1.55
C ASN A 212 13.90 -1.67 2.54
N ILE A 213 12.64 -1.56 2.96
CA ILE A 213 12.20 -0.50 3.87
C ILE A 213 12.11 -1.05 5.28
N SER A 214 12.80 -0.42 6.22
CA SER A 214 12.72 -0.80 7.62
C SER A 214 11.28 -0.67 8.15
N GLY A 215 10.89 -1.58 9.04
CA GLY A 215 9.55 -1.62 9.62
C GLY A 215 8.51 -2.34 8.77
N LEU A 216 8.85 -2.89 7.60
CA LEU A 216 7.98 -3.82 6.90
C LEU A 216 7.90 -5.12 7.72
N THR A 217 6.74 -5.41 8.29
CA THR A 217 6.53 -6.60 9.11
C THR A 217 5.53 -7.57 8.51
N VAL A 218 4.66 -7.07 7.62
CA VAL A 218 3.68 -7.90 6.92
C VAL A 218 3.57 -7.50 5.46
N TRP A 219 3.56 -8.50 4.58
CA TRP A 219 3.35 -8.36 3.16
C TRP A 219 2.58 -9.57 2.60
N TYR A 220 1.45 -9.33 1.96
CA TYR A 220 0.67 -10.34 1.25
C TYR A 220 0.64 -9.99 -0.24
N ASP A 221 1.22 -10.87 -1.06
CA ASP A 221 1.34 -10.70 -2.52
C ASP A 221 0.13 -11.26 -3.29
N PHE A 222 -0.78 -11.95 -2.62
CA PHE A 222 -2.00 -12.56 -3.15
C PHE A 222 -1.82 -13.50 -4.35
N ASN A 223 -0.60 -13.94 -4.64
CA ASN A 223 -0.33 -14.80 -5.79
C ASN A 223 -0.89 -16.21 -5.61
N THR A 224 -1.01 -16.67 -4.36
CA THR A 224 -1.52 -18.01 -4.02
C THR A 224 -2.46 -17.96 -2.82
N ILE A 225 -3.51 -18.79 -2.84
CA ILE A 225 -4.33 -19.09 -1.67
C ILE A 225 -3.75 -20.36 -1.05
N GLU A 226 -3.28 -20.28 0.19
CA GLU A 226 -2.55 -21.38 0.80
C GLU A 226 -3.46 -22.38 1.51
N GLU A 227 -4.47 -21.89 2.24
CA GLU A 227 -5.48 -22.73 2.88
C GLU A 227 -6.83 -22.00 2.86
N GLY A 228 -7.78 -22.55 2.10
CA GLY A 228 -9.17 -22.12 2.12
C GLY A 228 -9.35 -20.63 1.85
N SER A 229 -9.36 -19.81 2.88
CA SER A 229 -9.68 -18.37 2.82
C SER A 229 -8.51 -17.46 3.20
N SER A 230 -7.29 -17.99 3.38
CA SER A 230 -6.18 -17.24 4.00
C SER A 230 -4.95 -17.10 3.11
N PHE A 231 -4.16 -16.07 3.40
CA PHE A 231 -2.90 -15.74 2.78
C PHE A 231 -1.80 -15.64 3.83
N THR A 232 -0.59 -16.07 3.49
CA THR A 232 0.56 -16.09 4.39
C THR A 232 1.42 -14.84 4.19
N ASN A 233 1.99 -14.37 5.28
CA ASN A 233 2.94 -13.27 5.26
C ASN A 233 4.24 -13.66 4.53
N LYS A 234 4.68 -12.85 3.59
CA LYS A 234 5.91 -13.03 2.81
C LYS A 234 7.17 -12.48 3.50
N VAL A 235 7.01 -11.74 4.60
CA VAL A 235 8.15 -11.26 5.40
C VAL A 235 8.60 -12.36 6.35
N THR A 236 9.65 -13.08 6.01
CA THR A 236 10.10 -14.26 6.74
C THR A 236 10.91 -13.96 8.01
N GLU A 237 11.51 -12.77 8.10
CA GLU A 237 12.33 -12.34 9.24
C GLU A 237 11.55 -11.47 10.25
N SER A 238 10.22 -11.42 10.12
CA SER A 238 9.33 -10.69 11.02
C SER A 238 8.80 -11.57 12.14
N ASP A 239 8.62 -11.01 13.34
CA ASP A 239 7.87 -11.64 14.43
C ASP A 239 6.42 -11.96 14.02
N GLN A 240 5.95 -11.37 12.91
CA GLN A 240 4.64 -11.57 12.32
C GLN A 240 4.62 -12.62 11.21
N VAL A 241 5.67 -13.41 11.03
CA VAL A 241 5.79 -14.41 9.93
C VAL A 241 4.60 -15.38 9.85
N ASN A 242 4.01 -15.76 10.98
CA ASN A 242 2.85 -16.65 11.03
C ASN A 242 1.49 -15.95 10.96
N THR A 243 1.47 -14.63 10.83
CA THR A 243 0.22 -13.88 10.74
C THR A 243 -0.42 -14.10 9.38
N LYS A 244 -1.67 -14.55 9.38
CA LYS A 244 -2.46 -14.79 8.17
C LYS A 244 -3.48 -13.67 7.97
N ALA A 245 -3.63 -13.22 6.72
CA ALA A 245 -4.80 -12.48 6.32
C ALA A 245 -5.91 -13.45 5.93
N THR A 246 -7.13 -13.19 6.36
CA THR A 246 -8.30 -14.07 6.09
C THR A 246 -9.38 -13.29 5.37
N PHE A 247 -9.98 -13.92 4.37
CA PHE A 247 -11.04 -13.32 3.57
C PHE A 247 -12.41 -13.67 4.15
N TYR A 248 -13.25 -12.68 4.35
CA TYR A 248 -14.57 -12.82 4.96
C TYR A 248 -15.68 -12.29 4.07
N ASN A 249 -16.81 -12.99 4.11
CA ASN A 249 -18.10 -12.51 3.64
C ASN A 249 -18.86 -11.88 4.82
N LEU A 250 -19.26 -10.64 4.63
CA LEU A 250 -19.95 -9.82 5.63
C LEU A 250 -21.41 -9.67 5.26
N THR A 251 -22.32 -10.03 6.15
CA THR A 251 -23.77 -9.91 5.93
C THR A 251 -24.50 -9.41 7.16
N GLY A 252 -25.71 -8.88 6.96
CA GLY A 252 -26.61 -8.51 8.04
C GLY A 252 -26.26 -7.23 8.78
N GLY A 253 -25.51 -6.33 8.17
CA GLY A 253 -25.19 -5.06 8.80
C GLY A 253 -26.37 -4.11 8.89
N GLN A 254 -26.43 -3.33 9.98
CA GLN A 254 -27.37 -2.23 10.16
C GLN A 254 -26.64 -0.89 10.28
N THR A 255 -27.15 0.13 9.60
CA THR A 255 -26.79 1.51 9.90
C THR A 255 -27.69 2.02 11.02
N ASN A 256 -27.13 2.54 12.10
CA ASN A 256 -27.98 3.21 13.07
C ASN A 256 -28.37 4.64 12.62
N SER A 257 -29.38 5.19 13.32
CA SER A 257 -30.01 6.49 13.03
C SER A 257 -29.05 7.68 13.00
N ASP A 258 -27.86 7.55 13.58
CA ASP A 258 -26.86 8.61 13.68
C ASP A 258 -25.87 8.62 12.49
N GLY A 259 -26.14 7.77 11.47
CA GLY A 259 -25.34 7.74 10.23
C GLY A 259 -23.91 7.24 10.40
N GLY A 260 -23.55 6.73 11.57
CA GLY A 260 -22.19 6.46 11.97
C GLY A 260 -21.82 5.00 12.15
N TYR A 261 -22.77 4.13 12.44
CA TYR A 261 -22.49 2.73 12.74
C TYR A 261 -22.79 1.81 11.57
N ILE A 262 -21.81 0.98 11.21
CA ILE A 262 -22.06 -0.25 10.48
C ILE A 262 -21.88 -1.37 11.50
N SER A 263 -22.97 -1.95 11.99
CA SER A 263 -22.94 -3.15 12.78
C SER A 263 -23.00 -4.35 11.84
N ILE A 264 -21.92 -5.11 11.76
CA ILE A 264 -21.88 -6.36 11.01
C ILE A 264 -22.33 -7.46 11.96
N THR A 265 -23.45 -8.11 11.68
CA THR A 265 -24.01 -9.15 12.56
C THR A 265 -23.54 -10.55 12.22
N ASN A 266 -23.17 -10.79 10.97
CA ASN A 266 -22.67 -12.08 10.52
C ASN A 266 -21.42 -11.90 9.65
N TYR A 267 -20.38 -12.70 9.91
CA TYR A 267 -19.21 -12.83 9.06
C TYR A 267 -18.84 -14.31 9.01
N THR A 268 -18.54 -14.78 7.81
CA THR A 268 -18.11 -16.16 7.55
C THR A 268 -16.88 -16.12 6.65
N GLU A 269 -15.94 -17.02 6.92
CA GLU A 269 -14.80 -17.17 6.02
C GLU A 269 -15.28 -17.52 4.61
N ALA A 270 -14.65 -16.94 3.61
CA ALA A 270 -14.96 -17.15 2.20
C ALA A 270 -13.68 -17.38 1.41
N VAL A 271 -13.76 -18.23 0.40
CA VAL A 271 -12.65 -18.43 -0.53
C VAL A 271 -12.62 -17.28 -1.52
N PRO A 272 -11.56 -16.47 -1.57
CA PRO A 272 -11.46 -15.40 -2.54
C PRO A 272 -11.23 -15.93 -3.95
N SER A 273 -11.71 -15.21 -4.95
CA SER A 273 -11.31 -15.44 -6.33
C SER A 273 -10.02 -14.69 -6.62
N LEU A 274 -9.07 -15.36 -7.28
CA LEU A 274 -7.88 -14.72 -7.82
C LEU A 274 -8.09 -14.35 -9.28
N THR A 275 -7.62 -13.17 -9.65
CA THR A 275 -7.60 -12.67 -11.02
C THR A 275 -6.19 -12.21 -11.37
N LYS A 276 -6.00 -11.77 -12.62
CA LYS A 276 -4.74 -11.16 -13.03
C LYS A 276 -4.51 -9.89 -12.20
N GLY A 277 -3.37 -9.82 -11.55
CA GLY A 277 -2.96 -8.68 -10.75
C GLY A 277 -2.54 -7.46 -11.59
N ARG A 278 -2.02 -6.45 -10.92
CA ARG A 278 -1.47 -5.28 -11.60
C ARG A 278 -0.37 -5.69 -12.57
N PRO A 279 -0.16 -4.95 -13.67
CA PRO A 279 1.01 -5.16 -14.49
C PRO A 279 2.28 -4.97 -13.65
N THR A 280 3.07 -6.02 -13.52
CA THR A 280 4.38 -5.89 -12.88
C THR A 280 5.27 -5.05 -13.78
N PRO A 281 5.93 -4.03 -13.25
CA PRO A 281 6.90 -3.28 -14.03
C PRO A 281 7.97 -4.21 -14.58
N SER A 282 8.24 -4.14 -15.87
CA SER A 282 9.35 -4.89 -16.47
C SER A 282 10.67 -4.37 -15.90
N ASN A 283 11.52 -5.27 -15.47
CA ASN A 283 12.87 -4.92 -15.08
C ASN A 283 13.79 -4.92 -16.31
N TYR A 284 14.69 -3.97 -16.34
CA TYR A 284 15.73 -3.84 -17.37
C TYR A 284 17.10 -3.95 -16.73
N THR A 285 18.04 -4.52 -17.45
CA THR A 285 19.44 -4.49 -17.06
C THR A 285 20.11 -3.24 -17.63
N VAL A 286 20.71 -2.45 -16.75
CA VAL A 286 21.55 -1.32 -17.11
C VAL A 286 22.98 -1.69 -16.77
N THR A 287 23.83 -1.82 -17.80
CA THR A 287 25.25 -2.17 -17.60
C THR A 287 26.10 -0.92 -17.62
N LEU A 288 26.74 -0.62 -16.51
CA LEU A 288 27.72 0.47 -16.42
C LEU A 288 29.14 -0.06 -16.68
N PRO A 289 29.99 0.73 -17.36
CA PRO A 289 31.36 0.32 -17.60
C PRO A 289 32.11 0.09 -16.28
N THR A 290 32.90 -0.96 -16.24
CA THR A 290 33.74 -1.29 -15.08
C THR A 290 35.00 -0.43 -14.99
N GLU A 291 35.41 0.14 -16.11
CA GLU A 291 36.56 1.06 -16.20
C GLU A 291 36.16 2.31 -17.00
N ILE A 292 36.53 3.45 -16.45
CA ILE A 292 36.32 4.75 -17.10
C ILE A 292 37.66 5.45 -17.18
N THR A 293 38.08 5.75 -18.39
CA THR A 293 39.34 6.48 -18.66
C THR A 293 39.03 7.93 -19.02
N ASN A 294 39.90 8.84 -18.58
CA ASN A 294 39.84 10.28 -18.94
C ASN A 294 38.59 11.04 -18.42
N GLY A 295 38.02 10.57 -17.29
CA GLY A 295 36.89 11.21 -16.64
C GLY A 295 36.20 10.34 -15.59
N THR A 296 35.02 10.76 -15.16
CA THR A 296 34.17 10.02 -14.26
C THR A 296 32.74 9.94 -14.79
N LEU A 297 32.05 8.84 -14.47
CA LEU A 297 30.63 8.63 -14.73
C LEU A 297 29.93 8.30 -13.41
N SER A 298 28.84 8.97 -13.15
CA SER A 298 27.92 8.65 -12.06
C SER A 298 26.53 8.47 -12.66
N VAL A 299 25.88 7.37 -12.29
CA VAL A 299 24.48 7.11 -12.65
C VAL A 299 23.70 6.88 -11.36
N MET A 300 22.69 7.71 -11.14
CA MET A 300 21.86 7.67 -9.93
C MET A 300 20.47 7.16 -10.27
N ASN A 301 19.94 6.26 -9.41
CA ASN A 301 18.54 5.88 -9.36
C ASN A 301 17.94 6.60 -8.13
N GLY A 302 17.33 7.77 -8.37
CA GLY A 302 16.99 8.68 -7.29
C GLY A 302 18.24 9.14 -6.54
N GLU A 303 18.32 8.85 -5.24
CA GLU A 303 19.48 9.17 -4.39
C GLU A 303 20.51 8.04 -4.32
N SER A 304 20.22 6.87 -4.90
CA SER A 304 21.09 5.69 -4.83
C SER A 304 21.99 5.59 -6.08
N PRO A 305 23.32 5.52 -5.93
CA PRO A 305 24.21 5.32 -7.07
C PRO A 305 24.13 3.88 -7.59
N LEU A 306 24.12 3.71 -8.91
CA LEU A 306 24.31 2.42 -9.54
C LEU A 306 25.79 2.05 -9.54
N SER A 307 26.06 0.76 -9.35
CA SER A 307 27.44 0.23 -9.34
C SER A 307 27.96 -0.04 -10.75
N ALA A 308 29.28 -0.11 -10.92
CA ALA A 308 29.89 -0.62 -12.15
C ALA A 308 29.41 -2.08 -12.40
N GLY A 309 29.20 -2.43 -13.66
CA GLY A 309 28.65 -3.72 -14.07
C GLY A 309 27.13 -3.69 -14.25
N GLU A 310 26.47 -4.83 -14.08
CA GLU A 310 25.05 -4.99 -14.31
C GLU A 310 24.22 -4.49 -13.11
N ASN A 311 23.19 -3.69 -13.40
CA ASN A 311 22.24 -3.19 -12.43
C ASN A 311 20.81 -3.48 -12.94
N THR A 312 19.93 -3.91 -12.05
CA THR A 312 18.52 -4.07 -12.38
C THR A 312 17.76 -2.78 -12.09
N VAL A 313 17.04 -2.29 -13.08
CA VAL A 313 16.25 -1.04 -13.00
C VAL A 313 14.85 -1.30 -13.50
N THR A 314 13.86 -0.86 -12.74
CA THR A 314 12.44 -1.03 -13.08
C THR A 314 12.01 -0.08 -14.20
N SER A 315 11.12 -0.53 -15.07
CA SER A 315 10.51 0.32 -16.12
C SER A 315 9.90 1.59 -15.52
N GLY A 316 10.11 2.70 -16.20
CA GLY A 316 9.62 4.01 -15.75
C GLY A 316 10.54 4.73 -14.75
N THR A 317 11.61 4.09 -14.28
CA THR A 317 12.60 4.75 -13.43
C THR A 317 13.37 5.80 -14.21
N THR A 318 13.50 6.99 -13.63
CA THR A 318 14.37 8.05 -14.18
C THR A 318 15.77 7.90 -13.61
N LEU A 319 16.74 7.70 -14.49
CA LEU A 319 18.17 7.71 -14.15
C LEU A 319 18.78 9.08 -14.39
N THR A 320 19.52 9.58 -13.42
CA THR A 320 20.33 10.80 -13.58
C THR A 320 21.75 10.40 -13.92
N ILE A 321 22.23 10.80 -15.08
CA ILE A 321 23.56 10.48 -15.59
C ILE A 321 24.43 11.73 -15.53
N THR A 322 25.58 11.65 -14.88
CA THR A 322 26.57 12.71 -14.80
C THR A 322 27.92 12.20 -15.31
N ALA A 323 28.42 12.80 -16.39
CA ALA A 323 29.76 12.52 -16.93
C ALA A 323 30.63 13.75 -16.78
N THR A 324 31.79 13.58 -16.18
CA THR A 324 32.77 14.68 -15.97
C THR A 324 34.09 14.30 -16.62
N PRO A 325 34.47 14.98 -17.72
CA PRO A 325 35.77 14.77 -18.38
C PRO A 325 36.93 15.17 -17.45
N ALA A 326 38.05 14.47 -17.56
CA ALA A 326 39.31 14.89 -16.94
C ALA A 326 39.91 16.13 -17.64
N ASP A 327 40.90 16.73 -17.04
CA ASP A 327 41.59 17.90 -17.57
C ASP A 327 42.11 17.61 -19.00
N ASN A 328 41.91 18.57 -19.90
CA ASN A 328 42.26 18.51 -21.32
C ASN A 328 41.39 17.56 -22.19
N TYR A 329 40.35 16.97 -21.61
CA TYR A 329 39.34 16.20 -22.33
C TYR A 329 38.03 16.96 -22.43
N ARG A 330 37.16 16.56 -23.34
CA ARG A 330 35.79 17.04 -23.43
C ARG A 330 34.84 15.88 -23.67
N LEU A 331 33.63 16.01 -23.20
CA LEU A 331 32.54 15.06 -23.51
C LEU A 331 32.14 15.27 -24.97
N GLU A 332 32.11 14.22 -25.75
CA GLU A 332 31.70 14.23 -27.16
C GLU A 332 30.22 13.85 -27.30
N SER A 333 29.77 12.84 -26.55
CA SER A 333 28.37 12.41 -26.48
C SER A 333 28.12 11.67 -25.19
N LEU A 334 26.86 11.58 -24.79
CA LEU A 334 26.32 10.73 -23.74
C LEU A 334 25.33 9.77 -24.36
#